data_36c68015e777011351113442557e5a0b
#
_entry.id   36c68015e777011351113442557e5a0b
#
_cell.length_a   1.000
_cell.length_b   1.000
_cell.length_c   1.000
_cell.angle_alpha   90.00
_cell.angle_beta   90.00
_cell.angle_gamma   90.00
#
_symmetry.space_group_name_H-M   'P 1'
#
loop_
_entity.id
_entity.type
_entity.pdbx_description
1 polymer ?
#
loop_
_entity_poly.entity_id
_entity_poly.type
_entity_poly.pdbx_seq_one_letter_code
_entity_poly.pdbx_strand_id
1 'polypeptide(L)'
;MRDKRFIIVNLIFAFFAIGVFCSESVDSISLESMLSNYIAQDSQIKNLALKYQQTLLSQKKSDVQNGFNVKLSTGQISVRTDVFNMEPSLELSFPNLNGTRFLAKVPLDFSKKNDKSSLSGVDIGVKTEIWGNTKSNLELSEKRTDRSVLLAKRALENQILNIEIEFYKTLKSIYSNYSALLSSENSLYEEKIDLEILQTQGYSANSVKYRIAQLEFGDVQRDVEQKKRDLEQSIVEFSSKCGLQNPLQLSLLANVEFAFVDEDFASLYPMQKFDDVEQAEWDLNMLQSQILAEKAFNISMDANYILNDSSYNNADTVKTGVSLSGKGAELSAGVKIPISKEEKNVSTQLLLTWNPTDLKTEKIENQNTDLDLQMAVLRCENAKTSYQEMIEDAILTKENLLWQQKMNLEEKVLYQELADDMETWFKRGYATDSENRMSQVKLQNALIQCKINEIDLLLNDLQTKIRFVREE
;
A
#
# COMPACT_ATOMS: atom_id res chain seq x y z
N MET A 1 -8.85 -3.51 23.54
CA MET A 1 -8.42 -2.38 22.68
C MET A 1 -8.25 -2.76 21.21
N ARG A 2 -8.10 -4.05 20.84
CA ARG A 2 -7.98 -4.54 19.45
C ARG A 2 -9.18 -4.20 18.54
N ASP A 3 -10.41 -4.19 19.08
CA ASP A 3 -11.63 -4.03 18.24
C ASP A 3 -11.97 -2.60 17.81
N LYS A 4 -11.44 -1.58 18.49
CA LYS A 4 -11.78 -0.18 18.16
C LYS A 4 -11.09 0.37 16.91
N ARG A 5 -9.91 -0.18 16.54
CA ARG A 5 -9.15 0.27 15.34
C ARG A 5 -9.77 -0.24 14.02
N PHE A 6 -10.44 -1.38 14.06
CA PHE A 6 -11.22 -1.91 12.92
C PHE A 6 -12.43 -1.01 12.57
N ILE A 7 -12.96 -0.31 13.58
CA ILE A 7 -14.07 0.64 13.40
C ILE A 7 -13.58 1.87 12.61
N ILE A 8 -12.33 2.30 12.75
CA ILE A 8 -11.80 3.48 12.05
C ILE A 8 -11.67 3.24 10.54
N VAL A 9 -11.22 2.06 10.10
CA VAL A 9 -11.13 1.72 8.67
C VAL A 9 -12.53 1.63 8.05
N ASN A 10 -13.50 1.04 8.75
CA ASN A 10 -14.89 1.00 8.31
C ASN A 10 -15.60 2.36 8.42
N LEU A 11 -15.21 3.23 9.36
CA LEU A 11 -15.71 4.60 9.49
C LEU A 11 -15.21 5.50 8.35
N ILE A 12 -13.97 5.34 7.89
CA ILE A 12 -13.47 6.06 6.71
C ILE A 12 -14.28 5.69 5.46
N PHE A 13 -14.68 4.42 5.29
CA PHE A 13 -15.60 4.00 4.22
C PHE A 13 -17.03 4.54 4.38
N ALA A 14 -17.52 4.70 5.62
CA ALA A 14 -18.84 5.26 5.89
C ALA A 14 -18.87 6.79 5.76
N PHE A 15 -17.79 7.50 6.06
CA PHE A 15 -17.71 8.96 5.94
C PHE A 15 -17.70 9.47 4.49
N PHE A 16 -17.33 8.63 3.51
CA PHE A 16 -17.46 8.99 2.09
C PHE A 16 -18.93 9.02 1.60
N ALA A 17 -19.87 8.47 2.37
CA ALA A 17 -21.27 8.39 1.98
C ALA A 17 -22.16 9.48 2.60
N ILE A 18 -21.71 10.19 3.67
CA ILE A 18 -22.57 11.18 4.35
C ILE A 18 -21.70 12.39 4.73
N GLY A 19 -21.76 13.43 3.91
CA GLY A 19 -21.28 14.77 4.25
C GLY A 19 -22.19 15.42 5.30
N VAL A 20 -22.05 15.10 6.57
CA VAL A 20 -22.68 15.81 7.66
C VAL A 20 -21.61 16.26 8.65
N PHE A 21 -21.29 17.54 8.58
CA PHE A 21 -20.57 18.25 9.63
C PHE A 21 -21.50 18.34 10.84
N CYS A 22 -21.29 17.51 11.86
CA CYS A 22 -21.78 17.79 13.20
C CYS A 22 -20.75 18.67 13.91
N SER A 23 -21.11 19.90 14.20
CA SER A 23 -20.39 20.76 15.15
C SER A 23 -20.69 20.26 16.55
N GLU A 24 -19.77 19.48 17.14
CA GLU A 24 -19.82 19.14 18.55
C GLU A 24 -19.10 20.19 19.39
N SER A 25 -19.67 20.42 20.55
CA SER A 25 -19.27 21.38 21.58
C SER A 25 -17.87 21.11 22.14
N VAL A 26 -17.16 22.18 22.46
CA VAL A 26 -15.73 22.33 22.78
C VAL A 26 -15.27 21.70 24.12
N ASP A 27 -15.92 20.70 24.67
CA ASP A 27 -15.54 20.10 25.96
C ASP A 27 -15.03 18.67 25.81
N SER A 28 -13.72 18.52 25.77
CA SER A 28 -12.88 17.29 25.71
C SER A 28 -12.48 16.81 24.31
N ILE A 29 -11.56 17.53 23.67
CA ILE A 29 -10.87 17.01 22.47
C ILE A 29 -9.95 15.88 22.94
N SER A 30 -10.29 14.63 22.64
CA SER A 30 -9.44 13.49 22.96
C SER A 30 -8.28 13.36 21.94
N LEU A 31 -7.14 12.84 22.37
CA LEU A 31 -5.99 12.56 21.48
C LEU A 31 -6.42 11.67 20.28
N GLU A 32 -7.34 10.71 20.51
CA GLU A 32 -7.89 9.83 19.47
C GLU A 32 -8.67 10.63 18.40
N SER A 33 -9.44 11.65 18.80
CA SER A 33 -10.16 12.48 17.84
C SER A 33 -9.23 13.37 17.01
N MET A 34 -8.17 13.90 17.62
CA MET A 34 -7.12 14.66 16.91
C MET A 34 -6.40 13.78 15.89
N LEU A 35 -6.01 12.57 16.28
CA LEU A 35 -5.37 11.61 15.38
C LEU A 35 -6.30 11.21 14.22
N SER A 36 -7.56 10.95 14.51
CA SER A 36 -8.56 10.62 13.48
C SER A 36 -8.72 11.73 12.45
N ASN A 37 -8.79 12.98 12.90
CA ASN A 37 -8.88 14.15 12.02
C ASN A 37 -7.58 14.35 11.21
N TYR A 38 -6.43 14.17 11.84
CA TYR A 38 -5.12 14.25 11.19
C TYR A 38 -5.00 13.25 10.03
N ILE A 39 -5.42 11.99 10.26
CA ILE A 39 -5.51 10.93 9.25
C ILE A 39 -6.49 11.31 8.13
N ALA A 40 -7.67 11.81 8.47
CA ALA A 40 -8.72 12.13 7.50
C ALA A 40 -8.36 13.29 6.56
N GLN A 41 -7.47 14.20 6.96
CA GLN A 41 -7.02 15.31 6.13
C GLN A 41 -5.94 14.92 5.12
N ASP A 42 -5.25 13.79 5.32
CA ASP A 42 -4.16 13.38 4.43
C ASP A 42 -4.65 13.08 3.00
N SER A 43 -4.01 13.73 2.03
CA SER A 43 -4.36 13.56 0.61
C SER A 43 -3.86 12.24 0.02
N GLN A 44 -2.77 11.68 0.56
CA GLN A 44 -2.21 10.41 0.07
C GLN A 44 -3.09 9.24 0.47
N ILE A 45 -3.68 9.26 1.68
CA ILE A 45 -4.67 8.26 2.11
C ILE A 45 -5.86 8.26 1.17
N LYS A 46 -6.40 9.44 0.80
CA LYS A 46 -7.50 9.56 -0.17
C LYS A 46 -7.14 8.98 -1.53
N ASN A 47 -5.95 9.29 -2.03
CA ASN A 47 -5.46 8.75 -3.30
C ASN A 47 -5.28 7.23 -3.26
N LEU A 48 -4.72 6.67 -2.17
CA LEU A 48 -4.55 5.23 -2.01
C LEU A 48 -5.89 4.51 -1.85
N ALA A 49 -6.86 5.12 -1.17
CA ALA A 49 -8.22 4.57 -1.08
C ALA A 49 -8.89 4.48 -2.46
N LEU A 50 -8.75 5.52 -3.31
CA LEU A 50 -9.23 5.49 -4.69
C LEU A 50 -8.49 4.44 -5.53
N LYS A 51 -7.19 4.31 -5.37
CA LYS A 51 -6.38 3.28 -6.05
C LYS A 51 -6.80 1.87 -5.64
N TYR A 52 -7.06 1.63 -4.36
CA TYR A 52 -7.58 0.36 -3.88
C TYR A 52 -8.94 0.03 -4.52
N GLN A 53 -9.88 1.01 -4.57
CA GLN A 53 -11.15 0.83 -5.27
C GLN A 53 -10.98 0.54 -6.76
N GLN A 54 -10.04 1.24 -7.43
CA GLN A 54 -9.72 0.98 -8.84
C GLN A 54 -9.19 -0.44 -9.05
N THR A 55 -8.36 -0.94 -8.13
CA THR A 55 -7.81 -2.30 -8.20
C THR A 55 -8.93 -3.35 -8.00
N LEU A 56 -9.86 -3.12 -7.07
CA LEU A 56 -11.05 -3.97 -6.89
C LEU A 56 -11.93 -4.00 -8.14
N LEU A 57 -12.12 -2.86 -8.81
CA LEU A 57 -12.86 -2.82 -10.08
C LEU A 57 -12.12 -3.55 -11.20
N SER A 58 -10.78 -3.50 -11.21
CA SER A 58 -9.95 -4.27 -12.15
C SER A 58 -10.06 -5.77 -11.91
N GLN A 59 -10.11 -6.22 -10.66
CA GLN A 59 -10.38 -7.62 -10.31
C GLN A 59 -11.74 -8.06 -10.82
N LYS A 60 -12.80 -7.32 -10.50
CA LYS A 60 -14.16 -7.61 -11.02
C LYS A 60 -14.22 -7.65 -12.55
N LYS A 61 -13.48 -6.74 -13.22
CA LYS A 61 -13.38 -6.75 -14.68
C LYS A 61 -12.69 -8.02 -15.16
N SER A 62 -11.62 -8.47 -14.52
CA SER A 62 -10.93 -9.73 -14.83
C SER A 62 -11.87 -10.92 -14.64
N ASP A 63 -12.62 -10.98 -13.55
CA ASP A 63 -13.58 -12.04 -13.27
C ASP A 63 -14.66 -12.14 -14.36
N VAL A 64 -15.18 -10.99 -14.82
CA VAL A 64 -16.13 -10.94 -15.93
C VAL A 64 -15.47 -11.41 -17.24
N GLN A 65 -14.23 -11.01 -17.52
CA GLN A 65 -13.52 -11.40 -18.74
C GLN A 65 -13.12 -12.87 -18.76
N ASN A 66 -12.83 -13.44 -17.58
CA ASN A 66 -12.48 -14.86 -17.41
C ASN A 66 -13.71 -15.77 -17.35
N GLY A 67 -14.89 -15.20 -17.19
CA GLY A 67 -16.16 -15.92 -17.17
C GLY A 67 -16.69 -16.25 -18.58
N PHE A 68 -18.01 -16.32 -18.68
CA PHE A 68 -18.71 -16.52 -19.95
C PHE A 68 -18.74 -15.23 -20.77
N ASN A 69 -18.17 -15.25 -21.97
CA ASN A 69 -18.14 -14.08 -22.86
C ASN A 69 -18.97 -14.35 -24.12
N VAL A 70 -19.78 -13.37 -24.51
CA VAL A 70 -20.56 -13.34 -25.74
C VAL A 70 -20.06 -12.18 -26.60
N LYS A 71 -19.65 -12.50 -27.83
CA LYS A 71 -19.23 -11.49 -28.81
C LYS A 71 -20.12 -11.63 -30.05
N LEU A 72 -20.81 -10.56 -30.36
CA LEU A 72 -21.55 -10.39 -31.60
C LEU A 72 -20.75 -9.49 -32.54
N SER A 73 -20.57 -9.87 -33.77
CA SER A 73 -19.88 -9.08 -34.79
C SER A 73 -20.68 -9.10 -36.06
N THR A 74 -20.75 -7.97 -36.73
CA THR A 74 -21.30 -7.89 -38.10
C THR A 74 -20.36 -8.49 -39.15
N GLY A 75 -19.09 -8.75 -38.74
CA GLY A 75 -18.04 -9.14 -39.67
C GLY A 75 -17.66 -8.00 -40.63
N GLN A 76 -16.97 -8.36 -41.69
CA GLN A 76 -16.61 -7.39 -42.73
C GLN A 76 -17.84 -7.12 -43.61
N ILE A 77 -18.23 -5.85 -43.71
CA ILE A 77 -19.29 -5.43 -44.64
C ILE A 77 -18.59 -4.90 -45.88
N SER A 78 -18.87 -5.52 -47.04
CA SER A 78 -18.40 -5.01 -48.33
C SER A 78 -19.57 -4.61 -49.18
N VAL A 79 -19.57 -3.40 -49.69
CA VAL A 79 -20.59 -2.81 -50.57
C VAL A 79 -19.92 -2.49 -51.90
N ARG A 80 -20.42 -3.16 -52.99
CA ARG A 80 -20.05 -2.84 -54.35
C ARG A 80 -21.34 -2.45 -55.09
N THR A 81 -21.21 -1.90 -56.27
CA THR A 81 -22.36 -1.35 -57.03
C THR A 81 -23.54 -2.29 -57.14
N ASP A 82 -23.29 -3.61 -57.22
CA ASP A 82 -24.32 -4.63 -57.44
C ASP A 82 -24.28 -5.76 -56.38
N VAL A 83 -23.40 -5.69 -55.39
CA VAL A 83 -23.21 -6.77 -54.41
C VAL A 83 -23.02 -6.19 -53.03
N PHE A 84 -23.73 -6.71 -52.04
CA PHE A 84 -23.58 -6.43 -50.63
C PHE A 84 -23.27 -7.73 -49.89
N ASN A 85 -22.11 -7.81 -49.24
CA ASN A 85 -21.70 -8.98 -48.48
C ASN A 85 -21.52 -8.58 -47.01
N MET A 86 -22.00 -9.43 -46.11
CA MET A 86 -21.86 -9.26 -44.66
C MET A 86 -21.68 -10.64 -44.01
N GLU A 87 -20.79 -10.75 -43.04
CA GLU A 87 -20.53 -12.01 -42.32
C GLU A 87 -20.79 -11.84 -40.80
N PRO A 88 -22.06 -11.76 -40.36
CA PRO A 88 -22.34 -11.73 -38.94
C PRO A 88 -21.85 -12.99 -38.25
N SER A 89 -21.30 -12.81 -37.04
CA SER A 89 -20.81 -13.91 -36.23
C SER A 89 -21.19 -13.75 -34.77
N LEU A 90 -21.49 -14.89 -34.14
CA LEU A 90 -21.69 -15.06 -32.71
C LEU A 90 -20.58 -15.95 -32.19
N GLU A 91 -19.80 -15.44 -31.24
CA GLU A 91 -18.79 -16.21 -30.51
C GLU A 91 -19.17 -16.27 -29.02
N LEU A 92 -19.28 -17.50 -28.51
CA LEU A 92 -19.45 -17.78 -27.10
C LEU A 92 -18.13 -18.37 -26.61
N SER A 93 -17.47 -17.72 -25.65
CA SER A 93 -16.21 -18.21 -25.11
C SER A 93 -16.28 -18.49 -23.61
N PHE A 94 -15.63 -19.58 -23.21
CA PHE A 94 -15.56 -20.11 -21.86
C PHE A 94 -14.10 -20.29 -21.49
N PRO A 95 -13.38 -19.21 -21.07
CA PRO A 95 -11.98 -19.30 -20.71
C PRO A 95 -11.70 -20.36 -19.63
N ASN A 96 -12.58 -20.47 -18.63
CA ASN A 96 -12.47 -21.44 -17.52
C ASN A 96 -12.65 -22.91 -17.95
N LEU A 97 -13.21 -23.17 -19.14
CA LEU A 97 -13.36 -24.51 -19.74
C LEU A 97 -12.27 -24.75 -20.80
N ASN A 98 -10.99 -24.67 -20.38
CA ASN A 98 -9.85 -24.86 -21.28
C ASN A 98 -9.90 -23.95 -22.52
N GLY A 99 -10.39 -22.73 -22.40
CA GLY A 99 -10.52 -21.78 -23.50
C GLY A 99 -11.51 -22.22 -24.60
N THR A 100 -12.51 -23.05 -24.25
CA THR A 100 -13.52 -23.51 -25.19
C THR A 100 -14.28 -22.35 -25.80
N ARG A 101 -14.42 -22.36 -27.14
CA ARG A 101 -15.13 -21.35 -27.91
C ARG A 101 -16.13 -22.02 -28.87
N PHE A 102 -17.35 -21.51 -28.89
CA PHE A 102 -18.36 -21.83 -29.87
C PHE A 102 -18.48 -20.65 -30.82
N LEU A 103 -18.44 -20.91 -32.11
CA LEU A 103 -18.50 -19.89 -33.14
C LEU A 103 -19.62 -20.22 -34.11
N ALA A 104 -20.48 -19.27 -34.38
CA ALA A 104 -21.46 -19.34 -35.44
C ALA A 104 -21.25 -18.16 -36.40
N LYS A 105 -21.02 -18.42 -37.68
CA LYS A 105 -20.91 -17.43 -38.74
C LYS A 105 -21.97 -17.65 -39.78
N VAL A 106 -22.59 -16.57 -40.23
CA VAL A 106 -23.67 -16.61 -41.23
C VAL A 106 -23.30 -15.63 -42.34
N PRO A 107 -22.54 -16.04 -43.36
CA PRO A 107 -22.24 -15.16 -44.51
C PRO A 107 -23.51 -14.91 -45.32
N LEU A 108 -23.81 -13.63 -45.53
CA LEU A 108 -24.97 -13.11 -46.25
C LEU A 108 -24.47 -12.36 -47.49
N ASP A 109 -24.84 -12.88 -48.67
CA ASP A 109 -24.54 -12.29 -49.96
C ASP A 109 -25.84 -11.82 -50.65
N PHE A 110 -25.92 -10.53 -50.90
CA PHE A 110 -27.03 -9.93 -51.65
C PHE A 110 -26.53 -9.42 -53.02
N SER A 111 -27.02 -9.99 -54.09
CA SER A 111 -26.68 -9.56 -55.45
C SER A 111 -27.88 -8.91 -56.16
N LYS A 112 -27.78 -7.65 -56.53
CA LYS A 112 -28.84 -6.90 -57.26
C LYS A 112 -29.06 -7.42 -58.67
N LYS A 113 -28.04 -8.02 -59.26
CA LYS A 113 -28.06 -8.46 -60.67
C LYS A 113 -28.93 -9.70 -60.90
N ASN A 114 -29.19 -10.49 -59.87
CA ASN A 114 -29.95 -11.75 -59.98
C ASN A 114 -31.24 -11.79 -59.13
N ASP A 115 -31.57 -10.68 -58.45
CA ASP A 115 -32.70 -10.60 -57.50
C ASP A 115 -32.72 -11.77 -56.46
N LYS A 116 -31.54 -12.31 -56.16
CA LYS A 116 -31.35 -13.43 -55.24
C LYS A 116 -30.52 -13.00 -54.05
N SER A 117 -31.09 -13.14 -52.84
CA SER A 117 -30.33 -13.21 -51.60
C SER A 117 -29.87 -14.68 -51.46
N SER A 118 -28.58 -14.91 -51.39
CA SER A 118 -28.05 -16.23 -51.10
C SER A 118 -27.40 -16.25 -49.72
N LEU A 119 -27.78 -17.24 -48.90
CA LEU A 119 -27.01 -17.65 -47.75
C LEU A 119 -25.83 -18.47 -48.27
N SER A 120 -24.62 -17.91 -48.26
CA SER A 120 -23.45 -18.61 -48.82
C SER A 120 -22.86 -19.68 -47.90
N GLY A 121 -23.61 -20.12 -46.90
CA GLY A 121 -23.25 -21.16 -45.95
C GLY A 121 -23.34 -20.66 -44.50
N VAL A 122 -23.63 -21.55 -43.56
CA VAL A 122 -23.55 -21.26 -42.10
C VAL A 122 -22.44 -22.09 -41.53
N ASP A 123 -21.48 -21.47 -40.87
CA ASP A 123 -20.36 -22.17 -40.20
C ASP A 123 -20.60 -22.17 -38.69
N ILE A 124 -20.80 -23.36 -38.13
CA ILE A 124 -20.95 -23.57 -36.70
C ILE A 124 -19.78 -24.42 -36.24
N GLY A 125 -18.95 -23.85 -35.35
CA GLY A 125 -17.73 -24.48 -34.88
C GLY A 125 -17.57 -24.46 -33.37
N VAL A 126 -16.81 -25.44 -32.89
CA VAL A 126 -16.30 -25.48 -31.52
C VAL A 126 -14.78 -25.65 -31.57
N LYS A 127 -14.07 -24.90 -30.76
CA LYS A 127 -12.63 -25.06 -30.54
C LYS A 127 -12.37 -25.16 -29.06
N THR A 128 -11.54 -26.13 -28.65
CA THR A 128 -11.16 -26.33 -27.25
C THR A 128 -9.70 -26.75 -27.16
N GLU A 129 -9.04 -26.36 -26.09
CA GLU A 129 -7.70 -26.85 -25.71
C GLU A 129 -7.91 -28.13 -24.87
N ILE A 130 -7.43 -29.27 -25.33
CA ILE A 130 -7.50 -30.54 -24.60
C ILE A 130 -6.36 -30.62 -23.59
N TRP A 131 -5.18 -30.13 -23.96
CA TRP A 131 -3.97 -30.10 -23.15
C TRP A 131 -3.17 -28.86 -23.49
N GLY A 132 -2.82 -28.07 -22.47
CA GLY A 132 -2.02 -26.85 -22.67
C GLY A 132 -2.04 -25.92 -21.49
N ASN A 133 -1.68 -24.68 -21.73
CA ASN A 133 -1.36 -23.68 -20.70
C ASN A 133 -2.51 -22.71 -20.41
N THR A 134 -3.60 -22.73 -21.17
CA THR A 134 -4.68 -21.72 -21.05
C THR A 134 -5.27 -21.68 -19.66
N LYS A 135 -5.65 -22.83 -19.09
CA LYS A 135 -6.21 -22.88 -17.73
C LYS A 135 -5.23 -22.48 -16.66
N SER A 136 -3.99 -22.98 -16.73
CA SER A 136 -2.94 -22.68 -15.76
C SER A 136 -2.55 -21.18 -15.79
N ASN A 137 -2.47 -20.59 -16.99
CA ASN A 137 -2.19 -19.17 -17.15
C ASN A 137 -3.33 -18.29 -16.60
N LEU A 138 -4.57 -18.75 -16.73
CA LEU A 138 -5.73 -18.08 -16.15
C LEU A 138 -5.63 -18.08 -14.62
N GLU A 139 -5.42 -19.24 -14.00
CA GLU A 139 -5.26 -19.39 -12.55
C GLU A 139 -4.09 -18.54 -12.01
N LEU A 140 -2.96 -18.46 -12.72
CA LEU A 140 -1.84 -17.60 -12.36
C LEU A 140 -2.19 -16.10 -12.48
N SER A 141 -2.96 -15.74 -13.51
CA SER A 141 -3.46 -14.37 -13.70
C SER A 141 -4.40 -13.94 -12.57
N GLU A 142 -5.31 -14.83 -12.15
CA GLU A 142 -6.21 -14.61 -11.02
C GLU A 142 -5.41 -14.39 -9.71
N LYS A 143 -4.45 -15.28 -9.39
CA LYS A 143 -3.59 -15.12 -8.23
C LYS A 143 -2.83 -13.77 -8.23
N ARG A 144 -2.34 -13.33 -9.40
CA ARG A 144 -1.66 -12.01 -9.52
C ARG A 144 -2.63 -10.85 -9.29
N THR A 145 -3.86 -10.99 -9.79
CA THR A 145 -4.89 -9.96 -9.59
C THR A 145 -5.29 -9.87 -8.12
N ASP A 146 -5.51 -11.00 -7.45
CA ASP A 146 -5.79 -11.05 -6.01
C ASP A 146 -4.65 -10.44 -5.20
N ARG A 147 -3.41 -10.78 -5.54
CA ARG A 147 -2.22 -10.18 -4.92
C ARG A 147 -2.18 -8.67 -5.10
N SER A 148 -2.54 -8.15 -6.26
CA SER A 148 -2.55 -6.71 -6.51
C SER A 148 -3.56 -5.97 -5.63
N VAL A 149 -4.72 -6.57 -5.38
CA VAL A 149 -5.74 -6.05 -4.45
C VAL A 149 -5.21 -6.04 -3.02
N LEU A 150 -4.59 -7.14 -2.58
CA LEU A 150 -3.98 -7.25 -1.26
C LEU A 150 -2.90 -6.19 -1.04
N LEU A 151 -2.00 -6.02 -2.02
CA LEU A 151 -0.93 -5.02 -1.94
C LEU A 151 -1.47 -3.58 -1.93
N ALA A 152 -2.53 -3.30 -2.69
CA ALA A 152 -3.18 -1.99 -2.67
C ALA A 152 -3.84 -1.69 -1.30
N LYS A 153 -4.45 -2.71 -0.65
CA LYS A 153 -4.98 -2.61 0.71
C LYS A 153 -3.87 -2.34 1.72
N ARG A 154 -2.78 -3.14 1.68
CA ARG A 154 -1.61 -2.97 2.56
C ARG A 154 -0.99 -1.58 2.43
N ALA A 155 -0.87 -1.07 1.20
CA ALA A 155 -0.34 0.28 0.96
C ALA A 155 -1.19 1.36 1.64
N LEU A 156 -2.52 1.24 1.61
CA LEU A 156 -3.43 2.14 2.32
C LEU A 156 -3.24 2.04 3.84
N GLU A 157 -3.19 0.85 4.39
CA GLU A 157 -3.02 0.61 5.82
C GLU A 157 -1.64 1.08 6.32
N ASN A 158 -0.59 0.87 5.52
CA ASN A 158 0.76 1.35 5.84
C ASN A 158 0.81 2.88 5.82
N GLN A 159 0.10 3.53 4.90
CA GLN A 159 0.02 4.99 4.89
C GLN A 159 -0.69 5.53 6.14
N ILE A 160 -1.75 4.88 6.60
CA ILE A 160 -2.42 5.26 7.85
C ILE A 160 -1.44 5.21 9.03
N LEU A 161 -0.65 4.14 9.15
CA LEU A 161 0.38 4.03 10.20
C LEU A 161 1.50 5.06 10.03
N ASN A 162 1.92 5.37 8.80
CA ASN A 162 2.91 6.42 8.55
C ASN A 162 2.43 7.77 9.05
N ILE A 163 1.16 8.11 8.82
CA ILE A 163 0.56 9.35 9.31
C ILE A 163 0.41 9.34 10.83
N GLU A 164 0.09 8.19 11.44
CA GLU A 164 0.09 8.02 12.90
C GLU A 164 1.50 8.25 13.48
N ILE A 165 2.53 7.70 12.86
CA ILE A 165 3.94 7.95 13.23
C ILE A 165 4.31 9.43 13.08
N GLU A 166 3.91 10.09 11.99
CA GLU A 166 4.14 11.53 11.78
C GLU A 166 3.44 12.37 12.84
N PHE A 167 2.21 12.03 13.19
CA PHE A 167 1.45 12.68 14.26
C PHE A 167 2.22 12.65 15.59
N TYR A 168 2.67 11.47 16.03
CA TYR A 168 3.42 11.34 17.29
C TYR A 168 4.81 11.99 17.22
N LYS A 169 5.49 11.95 16.08
CA LYS A 169 6.77 12.68 15.90
C LYS A 169 6.58 14.20 16.01
N THR A 170 5.50 14.72 15.44
CA THR A 170 5.18 16.16 15.53
C THR A 170 4.86 16.53 16.97
N LEU A 171 4.08 15.70 17.67
CA LEU A 171 3.76 15.90 19.08
C LEU A 171 5.03 15.87 19.97
N LYS A 172 5.94 14.93 19.74
CA LYS A 172 7.25 14.86 20.39
C LYS A 172 8.05 16.14 20.16
N SER A 173 8.05 16.67 18.93
CA SER A 173 8.73 17.92 18.60
C SER A 173 8.17 19.12 19.39
N ILE A 174 6.84 19.18 19.57
CA ILE A 174 6.19 20.24 20.40
C ILE A 174 6.66 20.15 21.85
N TYR A 175 6.71 18.94 22.46
CA TYR A 175 7.24 18.77 23.81
C TYR A 175 8.71 19.19 23.91
N SER A 176 9.54 18.81 22.93
CA SER A 176 10.96 19.20 22.91
C SER A 176 11.16 20.71 22.79
N ASN A 177 10.39 21.36 21.92
CA ASN A 177 10.41 22.83 21.75
C ASN A 177 9.94 23.53 23.02
N TYR A 178 8.94 22.99 23.71
CA TYR A 178 8.48 23.54 24.98
C TYR A 178 9.53 23.43 26.09
N SER A 179 10.19 22.27 26.22
CA SER A 179 11.30 22.09 27.16
C SER A 179 12.46 23.06 26.89
N ALA A 180 12.80 23.26 25.60
CA ALA A 180 13.83 24.19 25.19
C ALA A 180 13.46 25.66 25.52
N LEU A 181 12.19 26.04 25.35
CA LEU A 181 11.69 27.36 25.70
C LEU A 181 11.78 27.60 27.21
N LEU A 182 11.32 26.65 28.04
CA LEU A 182 11.38 26.72 29.49
C LEU A 182 12.82 26.94 29.99
N SER A 183 13.77 26.20 29.40
CA SER A 183 15.18 26.34 29.76
C SER A 183 15.72 27.69 29.36
N SER A 184 15.40 28.22 28.18
CA SER A 184 15.85 29.57 27.77
C SER A 184 15.17 30.68 28.54
N GLU A 185 13.92 30.55 28.92
CA GLU A 185 13.25 31.53 29.82
C GLU A 185 13.90 31.59 31.21
N ASN A 186 14.38 30.43 31.72
CA ASN A 186 15.16 30.43 32.97
C ASN A 186 16.49 31.11 32.78
N SER A 187 17.24 30.86 31.72
CA SER A 187 18.49 31.54 31.40
C SER A 187 18.29 33.05 31.25
N LEU A 188 17.22 33.48 30.59
CA LEU A 188 16.89 34.91 30.48
C LEU A 188 16.65 35.56 31.84
N TYR A 189 16.00 34.82 32.74
CA TYR A 189 15.79 35.30 34.10
C TYR A 189 17.10 35.43 34.87
N GLU A 190 18.03 34.49 34.76
CA GLU A 190 19.37 34.54 35.37
C GLU A 190 20.18 35.71 34.83
N GLU A 191 20.28 35.90 33.52
CA GLU A 191 20.96 37.04 32.90
C GLU A 191 20.38 38.40 33.34
N LYS A 192 19.04 38.45 33.51
CA LYS A 192 18.40 39.65 34.06
C LYS A 192 18.85 39.96 35.48
N ILE A 193 18.92 38.94 36.35
CA ILE A 193 19.41 39.12 37.73
C ILE A 193 20.87 39.57 37.72
N ASP A 194 21.72 38.97 36.91
CA ASP A 194 23.13 39.35 36.82
C ASP A 194 23.30 40.79 36.36
N LEU A 195 22.50 41.27 35.42
CA LEU A 195 22.48 42.66 35.01
C LEU A 195 22.04 43.61 36.15
N GLU A 196 20.99 43.23 36.93
CA GLU A 196 20.52 43.98 38.09
C GLU A 196 21.57 44.03 39.22
N ILE A 197 22.30 42.94 39.47
CA ILE A 197 23.41 42.88 40.44
C ILE A 197 24.52 43.86 40.05
N LEU A 198 24.91 43.89 38.74
CA LEU A 198 25.94 44.85 38.30
C LEU A 198 25.50 46.30 38.46
N GLN A 199 24.21 46.60 38.23
CA GLN A 199 23.66 47.93 38.51
C GLN A 199 23.75 48.29 40.00
N THR A 200 23.39 47.38 40.92
CA THR A 200 23.40 47.51 42.32
C THR A 200 24.84 47.69 42.87
N GLN A 201 25.83 47.04 42.26
CA GLN A 201 27.26 47.18 42.54
C GLN A 201 27.86 48.51 42.04
N GLY A 202 27.04 49.35 41.37
CA GLY A 202 27.49 50.71 40.97
C GLY A 202 28.27 50.73 39.64
N TYR A 203 28.25 49.66 38.87
CA TYR A 203 28.83 49.68 37.52
C TYR A 203 28.03 50.62 36.62
N SER A 204 28.71 51.58 36.00
CA SER A 204 28.06 52.47 35.04
C SER A 204 27.70 51.76 33.77
N ALA A 205 26.66 52.22 33.07
CA ALA A 205 26.22 51.68 31.76
C ALA A 205 27.32 51.76 30.67
N ASN A 206 28.35 52.58 30.89
CA ASN A 206 29.50 52.71 30.00
C ASN A 206 30.67 51.78 30.35
N SER A 207 30.60 51.05 31.46
CA SER A 207 31.65 50.09 31.84
C SER A 207 31.63 48.88 30.90
N VAL A 208 32.80 48.33 30.59
CA VAL A 208 32.94 47.16 29.72
C VAL A 208 32.15 45.96 30.26
N LYS A 209 32.22 45.74 31.58
CA LYS A 209 31.54 44.63 32.24
C LYS A 209 30.01 44.71 32.09
N TYR A 210 29.44 45.92 32.29
CA TYR A 210 28.01 46.12 32.13
C TYR A 210 27.56 45.95 30.67
N ARG A 211 28.34 46.42 29.68
CA ARG A 211 28.01 46.25 28.25
C ARG A 211 28.09 44.80 27.83
N ILE A 212 29.02 44.00 28.35
CA ILE A 212 29.07 42.55 28.06
C ILE A 212 27.81 41.88 28.58
N ALA A 213 27.45 42.08 29.84
CA ALA A 213 26.23 41.49 30.40
C ALA A 213 24.96 41.97 29.67
N GLN A 214 24.92 43.23 29.20
CA GLN A 214 23.81 43.73 28.41
C GLN A 214 23.70 43.04 27.02
N LEU A 215 24.85 42.72 26.40
CA LEU A 215 24.85 41.95 25.15
C LEU A 215 24.41 40.50 25.38
N GLU A 216 24.92 39.85 26.43
CA GLU A 216 24.53 38.47 26.82
C GLU A 216 23.02 38.40 27.10
N PHE A 217 22.47 39.31 27.90
CA PHE A 217 21.02 39.43 28.11
C PHE A 217 20.26 39.62 26.81
N GLY A 218 20.71 40.48 25.89
CA GLY A 218 20.09 40.75 24.61
C GLY A 218 20.13 39.52 23.68
N ASP A 219 21.20 38.74 23.75
CA ASP A 219 21.32 37.51 22.95
C ASP A 219 20.36 36.42 23.44
N VAL A 220 20.29 36.19 24.77
CA VAL A 220 19.35 35.23 25.37
C VAL A 220 17.91 35.67 25.17
N GLN A 221 17.62 36.99 25.24
CA GLN A 221 16.28 37.51 24.94
C GLN A 221 15.83 37.18 23.52
N ARG A 222 16.72 37.33 22.54
CA ARG A 222 16.43 36.97 21.14
C ARG A 222 16.21 35.47 20.96
N ASP A 223 16.99 34.62 21.66
CA ASP A 223 16.83 33.17 21.66
C ASP A 223 15.47 32.77 22.21
N VAL A 224 15.02 33.34 23.33
CA VAL A 224 13.68 33.09 23.90
C VAL A 224 12.56 33.48 22.92
N GLU A 225 12.68 34.69 22.32
CA GLU A 225 11.68 35.14 21.33
C GLU A 225 11.61 34.23 20.12
N GLN A 226 12.75 33.73 19.63
CA GLN A 226 12.81 32.82 18.54
C GLN A 226 12.15 31.46 18.88
N LYS A 227 12.55 30.85 20.02
CA LYS A 227 11.96 29.57 20.48
C LYS A 227 10.46 29.66 20.74
N LYS A 228 9.99 30.80 21.24
CA LYS A 228 8.58 31.05 21.45
C LYS A 228 7.82 31.06 20.11
N ARG A 229 8.35 31.76 19.10
CA ARG A 229 7.75 31.79 17.76
C ARG A 229 7.74 30.39 17.11
N ASP A 230 8.85 29.65 17.23
CA ASP A 230 8.98 28.31 16.68
C ASP A 230 7.97 27.34 17.33
N LEU A 231 7.78 27.44 18.65
CA LEU A 231 6.78 26.67 19.39
C LEU A 231 5.36 27.04 18.97
N GLU A 232 5.04 28.34 18.93
CA GLU A 232 3.72 28.82 18.50
C GLU A 232 3.40 28.38 17.08
N GLN A 233 4.36 28.47 16.15
CA GLN A 233 4.19 27.98 14.77
C GLN A 233 3.94 26.48 14.75
N SER A 234 4.73 25.68 15.47
CA SER A 234 4.57 24.23 15.54
C SER A 234 3.18 23.82 16.07
N ILE A 235 2.68 24.53 17.09
CA ILE A 235 1.35 24.31 17.66
C ILE A 235 0.27 24.68 16.64
N VAL A 236 0.37 25.80 15.94
CA VAL A 236 -0.61 26.23 14.94
C VAL A 236 -0.66 25.25 13.77
N GLU A 237 0.49 24.83 13.25
CA GLU A 237 0.57 23.85 12.17
C GLU A 237 -0.03 22.50 12.57
N PHE A 238 0.31 22.00 13.76
CA PHE A 238 -0.25 20.77 14.30
C PHE A 238 -1.77 20.86 14.51
N SER A 239 -2.24 21.95 15.11
CA SER A 239 -3.65 22.20 15.35
C SER A 239 -4.45 22.25 14.04
N SER A 240 -3.90 22.92 13.02
CA SER A 240 -4.50 22.98 11.68
C SER A 240 -4.62 21.59 11.06
N LYS A 241 -3.57 20.77 11.13
CA LYS A 241 -3.59 19.38 10.65
C LYS A 241 -4.56 18.49 11.43
N CYS A 242 -4.81 18.80 12.71
CA CYS A 242 -5.84 18.14 13.53
C CYS A 242 -7.26 18.67 13.30
N GLY A 243 -7.45 19.68 12.45
CA GLY A 243 -8.74 20.28 12.18
C GLY A 243 -9.30 21.12 13.33
N LEU A 244 -8.44 21.58 14.25
CA LEU A 244 -8.83 22.40 15.38
C LEU A 244 -9.06 23.85 14.95
N GLN A 245 -10.15 24.48 15.42
CA GLN A 245 -10.42 25.90 15.15
C GLN A 245 -9.52 26.84 15.94
N ASN A 246 -9.11 26.42 17.15
CA ASN A 246 -8.21 27.15 18.00
C ASN A 246 -6.89 26.39 18.20
N PRO A 247 -5.76 27.09 18.38
CA PRO A 247 -4.49 26.43 18.68
C PRO A 247 -4.57 25.58 19.95
N LEU A 248 -3.95 24.41 19.92
CA LEU A 248 -3.89 23.48 21.04
C LEU A 248 -3.24 24.15 22.26
N GLN A 249 -3.86 24.03 23.43
CA GLN A 249 -3.28 24.51 24.67
C GLN A 249 -2.31 23.47 25.25
N LEU A 250 -1.07 23.89 25.57
CA LEU A 250 -0.05 23.02 26.16
C LEU A 250 -0.48 22.35 27.47
N SER A 251 -1.37 22.99 28.25
CA SER A 251 -1.93 22.42 29.47
C SER A 251 -2.73 21.14 29.23
N LEU A 252 -3.34 20.99 28.05
CA LEU A 252 -4.05 19.77 27.68
C LEU A 252 -3.10 18.60 27.39
N LEU A 253 -1.88 18.89 26.92
CA LEU A 253 -0.88 17.88 26.64
C LEU A 253 -0.23 17.32 27.92
N ALA A 254 -0.21 18.06 29.00
CA ALA A 254 0.44 17.65 30.27
C ALA A 254 -0.17 16.36 30.86
N ASN A 255 -1.48 16.14 30.65
CA ASN A 255 -2.23 15.03 31.22
C ASN A 255 -2.45 13.85 30.24
N VAL A 256 -1.88 13.89 29.06
CA VAL A 256 -2.00 12.81 28.08
C VAL A 256 -1.14 11.62 28.50
N GLU A 257 -1.74 10.42 28.53
CA GLU A 257 -1.03 9.17 28.75
C GLU A 257 -0.87 8.45 27.41
N PHE A 258 0.35 7.99 27.13
CA PHE A 258 0.67 7.20 25.94
C PHE A 258 0.79 5.74 26.33
N ALA A 259 -0.09 4.90 25.75
CA ALA A 259 -0.02 3.47 25.96
C ALA A 259 0.93 2.83 24.95
N PHE A 260 1.91 2.10 25.44
CA PHE A 260 2.81 1.27 24.64
C PHE A 260 2.61 -0.22 24.95
N VAL A 261 3.06 -1.10 24.04
CA VAL A 261 2.92 -2.53 24.17
C VAL A 261 4.11 -3.08 24.95
N ASP A 262 3.85 -3.73 26.10
CA ASP A 262 4.86 -4.37 26.96
C ASP A 262 5.12 -5.85 26.62
N GLU A 263 4.47 -6.37 25.56
CA GLU A 263 4.66 -7.76 25.14
C GLU A 263 6.02 -7.95 24.42
N ASP A 264 6.48 -9.20 24.38
CA ASP A 264 7.71 -9.58 23.67
C ASP A 264 7.55 -9.38 22.14
N PHE A 265 8.42 -8.59 21.55
CA PHE A 265 8.39 -8.28 20.11
C PHE A 265 8.57 -9.52 19.24
N ALA A 266 9.39 -10.49 19.66
CA ALA A 266 9.59 -11.71 18.89
C ALA A 266 8.29 -12.54 18.75
N SER A 267 7.45 -12.52 19.80
CA SER A 267 6.15 -13.21 19.77
C SER A 267 5.08 -12.44 19.01
N LEU A 268 5.10 -11.09 19.07
CA LEU A 268 4.15 -10.23 18.38
C LEU A 268 4.41 -10.15 16.87
N TYR A 269 5.67 -10.21 16.48
CA TYR A 269 6.15 -9.96 15.13
C TYR A 269 6.91 -11.17 14.55
N PRO A 270 6.22 -12.29 14.26
CA PRO A 270 6.86 -13.51 13.75
C PRO A 270 7.39 -13.30 12.32
N MET A 271 8.50 -13.99 11.99
CA MET A 271 9.21 -13.87 10.71
C MET A 271 8.31 -14.06 9.48
N GLN A 272 7.34 -14.98 9.54
CA GLN A 272 6.43 -15.29 8.44
C GLN A 272 5.50 -14.11 8.07
N LYS A 273 5.34 -13.15 8.99
CA LYS A 273 4.53 -11.93 8.77
C LYS A 273 5.38 -10.72 8.42
N PHE A 274 6.70 -10.87 8.37
CA PHE A 274 7.56 -9.79 7.89
C PHE A 274 7.33 -9.55 6.40
N ASP A 275 7.03 -8.31 6.01
CA ASP A 275 6.53 -7.98 4.66
C ASP A 275 7.51 -8.42 3.56
N ASP A 276 8.83 -8.19 3.77
CA ASP A 276 9.86 -8.59 2.82
C ASP A 276 9.96 -10.11 2.69
N VAL A 277 9.80 -10.88 3.77
CA VAL A 277 9.81 -12.36 3.76
C VAL A 277 8.58 -12.88 3.05
N GLU A 278 7.41 -12.39 3.40
CA GLU A 278 6.13 -12.78 2.80
C GLU A 278 6.11 -12.48 1.30
N GLN A 279 6.62 -11.31 0.90
CA GLN A 279 6.73 -10.95 -0.51
C GLN A 279 7.71 -11.85 -1.27
N ALA A 280 8.89 -12.12 -0.70
CA ALA A 280 9.88 -12.99 -1.34
C ALA A 280 9.39 -14.43 -1.46
N GLU A 281 8.71 -14.97 -0.44
CA GLU A 281 8.11 -16.30 -0.48
C GLU A 281 6.96 -16.37 -1.49
N TRP A 282 6.14 -15.33 -1.59
CA TRP A 282 5.09 -15.26 -2.61
C TRP A 282 5.67 -15.24 -4.02
N ASP A 283 6.70 -14.43 -4.28
CA ASP A 283 7.37 -14.33 -5.58
C ASP A 283 8.00 -15.67 -5.98
N LEU A 284 8.67 -16.36 -5.04
CA LEU A 284 9.25 -17.70 -5.25
C LEU A 284 8.15 -18.72 -5.59
N ASN A 285 7.06 -18.76 -4.83
CA ASN A 285 5.94 -19.66 -5.06
C ASN A 285 5.24 -19.40 -6.40
N MET A 286 5.13 -18.12 -6.80
CA MET A 286 4.56 -17.74 -8.10
C MET A 286 5.45 -18.20 -9.25
N LEU A 287 6.78 -18.00 -9.13
CA LEU A 287 7.73 -18.46 -10.14
C LEU A 287 7.72 -19.99 -10.29
N GLN A 288 7.73 -20.72 -9.17
CA GLN A 288 7.59 -22.18 -9.16
C GLN A 288 6.28 -22.63 -9.79
N SER A 289 5.16 -21.96 -9.46
CA SER A 289 3.86 -22.25 -10.03
C SER A 289 3.84 -21.98 -11.54
N GLN A 290 4.52 -20.94 -12.02
CA GLN A 290 4.65 -20.62 -13.43
C GLN A 290 5.45 -21.72 -14.17
N ILE A 291 6.57 -22.15 -13.62
CA ILE A 291 7.41 -23.23 -14.18
C ILE A 291 6.60 -24.54 -14.26
N LEU A 292 5.86 -24.89 -13.20
CA LEU A 292 5.04 -26.09 -13.17
C LEU A 292 3.82 -26.01 -14.11
N ALA A 293 3.30 -24.80 -14.34
CA ALA A 293 2.17 -24.57 -15.24
C ALA A 293 2.55 -24.68 -16.70
N GLU A 294 3.82 -24.42 -17.03
CA GLU A 294 4.33 -24.44 -18.40
C GLU A 294 4.34 -25.88 -18.94
N LYS A 295 3.54 -26.13 -19.98
CA LYS A 295 3.49 -27.42 -20.66
C LYS A 295 4.41 -27.41 -21.86
N ALA A 296 5.11 -28.53 -22.05
CA ALA A 296 6.01 -28.69 -23.18
C ALA A 296 5.31 -28.61 -24.55
N PHE A 297 4.00 -28.88 -24.58
CA PHE A 297 3.20 -28.80 -25.79
C PHE A 297 1.73 -28.53 -25.47
N ASN A 298 1.02 -27.95 -26.43
CA ASN A 298 -0.41 -27.70 -26.39
C ASN A 298 -1.12 -28.60 -27.42
N ILE A 299 -2.24 -29.20 -27.04
CA ILE A 299 -3.12 -29.95 -27.91
C ILE A 299 -4.44 -29.23 -27.96
N SER A 300 -4.85 -28.78 -29.15
CA SER A 300 -6.18 -28.23 -29.38
C SER A 300 -6.95 -29.04 -30.39
N MET A 301 -8.29 -29.07 -30.25
CA MET A 301 -9.20 -29.70 -31.15
C MET A 301 -10.21 -28.66 -31.60
N ASP A 302 -10.54 -28.72 -32.92
CA ASP A 302 -11.61 -27.95 -33.51
C ASP A 302 -12.56 -28.87 -34.30
N ALA A 303 -13.83 -28.52 -34.28
CA ALA A 303 -14.84 -29.18 -35.07
C ALA A 303 -15.83 -28.13 -35.59
N ASN A 304 -15.98 -28.07 -36.93
CA ASN A 304 -16.83 -27.10 -37.59
C ASN A 304 -17.80 -27.84 -38.50
N TYR A 305 -19.06 -27.44 -38.49
CA TYR A 305 -20.07 -27.83 -39.45
C TYR A 305 -20.41 -26.65 -40.36
N ILE A 306 -20.21 -26.82 -41.65
CA ILE A 306 -20.50 -25.82 -42.68
C ILE A 306 -21.71 -26.28 -43.47
N LEU A 307 -22.83 -25.60 -43.28
CA LEU A 307 -24.03 -25.75 -44.07
C LEU A 307 -23.86 -24.93 -45.35
N ASN A 308 -23.78 -25.56 -46.50
CA ASN A 308 -23.67 -24.90 -47.79
C ASN A 308 -25.03 -24.70 -48.43
N ASP A 309 -25.18 -23.63 -49.21
CA ASP A 309 -26.42 -23.42 -49.97
C ASP A 309 -26.54 -24.45 -51.12
N SER A 310 -27.62 -25.20 -51.09
CA SER A 310 -27.92 -26.20 -52.11
C SER A 310 -28.04 -25.62 -53.53
N SER A 311 -28.17 -24.30 -53.67
CA SER A 311 -28.26 -23.64 -54.99
C SER A 311 -26.95 -23.63 -55.76
N TYR A 312 -25.82 -23.95 -55.12
CA TYR A 312 -24.48 -23.96 -55.75
C TYR A 312 -23.88 -25.37 -55.89
N ASN A 313 -24.66 -26.45 -55.74
CA ASN A 313 -24.17 -27.83 -55.74
C ASN A 313 -23.04 -28.15 -54.73
N ASN A 314 -22.84 -27.32 -53.71
CA ASN A 314 -21.86 -27.57 -52.69
C ASN A 314 -22.48 -28.39 -51.54
N ALA A 315 -21.87 -29.50 -51.20
CA ALA A 315 -22.28 -30.32 -50.07
C ALA A 315 -21.99 -29.68 -48.72
N ASP A 316 -22.89 -29.90 -47.77
CA ASP A 316 -22.60 -29.64 -46.37
C ASP A 316 -21.30 -30.33 -45.97
N THR A 317 -20.55 -29.72 -45.09
CA THR A 317 -19.21 -30.21 -44.77
C THR A 317 -19.00 -30.23 -43.27
N VAL A 318 -18.48 -31.34 -42.74
CA VAL A 318 -17.90 -31.41 -41.41
C VAL A 318 -16.39 -31.29 -41.54
N LYS A 319 -15.79 -30.34 -40.84
CA LYS A 319 -14.34 -30.21 -40.67
C LYS A 319 -14.01 -30.52 -39.24
N THR A 320 -13.05 -31.40 -39.00
CA THR A 320 -12.49 -31.66 -37.68
C THR A 320 -10.97 -31.53 -37.77
N GLY A 321 -10.35 -30.88 -36.78
CA GLY A 321 -8.93 -30.71 -36.73
C GLY A 321 -8.39 -30.97 -35.32
N VAL A 322 -7.17 -31.47 -35.29
CA VAL A 322 -6.35 -31.55 -34.06
C VAL A 322 -5.03 -30.89 -34.36
N SER A 323 -4.61 -29.99 -33.50
CA SER A 323 -3.30 -29.36 -33.56
C SER A 323 -2.49 -29.64 -32.30
N LEU A 324 -1.22 -30.01 -32.51
CA LEU A 324 -0.19 -30.16 -31.48
C LEU A 324 0.87 -29.11 -31.74
N SER A 325 1.08 -28.21 -30.81
CA SER A 325 2.10 -27.14 -30.90
C SER A 325 2.98 -27.14 -29.69
N GLY A 326 4.29 -26.95 -29.88
CA GLY A 326 5.27 -26.81 -28.83
C GLY A 326 6.70 -27.11 -29.31
N LYS A 327 7.69 -26.59 -28.58
CA LYS A 327 9.12 -26.80 -28.85
C LYS A 327 9.55 -26.46 -30.29
N GLY A 328 9.02 -25.35 -30.83
CA GLY A 328 9.31 -24.92 -32.19
C GLY A 328 8.75 -25.85 -33.30
N ALA A 329 7.84 -26.78 -32.97
CA ALA A 329 7.13 -27.62 -33.90
C ALA A 329 5.64 -27.46 -33.75
N GLU A 330 4.94 -27.44 -34.88
CA GLU A 330 3.50 -27.47 -34.96
C GLU A 330 3.06 -28.57 -35.97
N LEU A 331 2.27 -29.49 -35.48
CA LEU A 331 1.63 -30.52 -36.28
C LEU A 331 0.12 -30.31 -36.25
N SER A 332 -0.49 -30.06 -37.37
CA SER A 332 -1.94 -30.02 -37.49
C SER A 332 -2.45 -31.09 -38.47
N ALA A 333 -3.49 -31.79 -38.05
CA ALA A 333 -4.17 -32.79 -38.87
C ALA A 333 -5.65 -32.42 -38.93
N GLY A 334 -6.18 -32.32 -40.15
CA GLY A 334 -7.58 -31.99 -40.36
C GLY A 334 -8.22 -32.98 -41.35
N VAL A 335 -9.50 -33.24 -41.11
CA VAL A 335 -10.34 -34.06 -42.00
C VAL A 335 -11.57 -33.25 -42.39
N LYS A 336 -11.83 -33.17 -43.69
CA LYS A 336 -13.01 -32.55 -44.25
C LYS A 336 -13.89 -33.63 -44.88
N ILE A 337 -15.12 -33.78 -44.39
CA ILE A 337 -16.08 -34.78 -44.80
C ILE A 337 -17.28 -34.09 -45.43
N PRO A 338 -17.50 -34.20 -46.74
CA PRO A 338 -18.75 -33.74 -47.38
C PRO A 338 -19.92 -34.65 -47.02
N ILE A 339 -21.05 -34.03 -46.65
CA ILE A 339 -22.30 -34.73 -46.31
C ILE A 339 -23.24 -34.58 -47.49
N SER A 340 -22.95 -35.27 -48.59
CA SER A 340 -23.82 -35.29 -49.74
C SER A 340 -23.88 -36.69 -50.35
N LYS A 341 -24.99 -37.01 -51.05
CA LYS A 341 -25.12 -38.25 -51.77
C LYS A 341 -24.27 -38.31 -53.06
N GLU A 342 -23.90 -37.12 -53.56
CA GLU A 342 -23.22 -37.00 -54.88
C GLU A 342 -21.70 -36.76 -54.68
N GLU A 343 -21.26 -36.04 -53.61
CA GLU A 343 -19.87 -35.75 -53.34
C GLU A 343 -19.38 -36.66 -52.22
N LYS A 344 -18.56 -37.66 -52.55
CA LYS A 344 -18.00 -38.61 -51.54
C LYS A 344 -16.52 -38.41 -51.20
N ASN A 345 -15.92 -37.33 -51.66
CA ASN A 345 -14.48 -37.12 -51.51
C ASN A 345 -14.13 -36.57 -50.13
N VAL A 346 -13.73 -37.45 -49.23
CA VAL A 346 -13.10 -37.06 -47.94
C VAL A 346 -11.71 -36.52 -48.23
N SER A 347 -11.41 -35.33 -47.77
CA SER A 347 -10.09 -34.77 -47.87
C SER A 347 -9.41 -34.71 -46.49
N THR A 348 -8.16 -35.15 -46.44
CA THR A 348 -7.31 -35.05 -45.25
C THR A 348 -6.22 -34.04 -45.50
N GLN A 349 -5.91 -33.21 -44.52
CA GLN A 349 -4.85 -32.25 -44.60
C GLN A 349 -3.91 -32.47 -43.41
N LEU A 350 -2.62 -32.60 -43.68
CA LEU A 350 -1.55 -32.67 -42.66
C LEU A 350 -0.59 -31.53 -42.93
N LEU A 351 -0.35 -30.70 -41.90
CA LEU A 351 0.60 -29.62 -41.94
C LEU A 351 1.62 -29.81 -40.81
N LEU A 352 2.89 -29.84 -41.14
CA LEU A 352 3.99 -29.86 -40.20
C LEU A 352 4.83 -28.59 -40.40
N THR A 353 4.94 -27.79 -39.38
CA THR A 353 5.81 -26.63 -39.33
C THR A 353 6.89 -26.87 -38.25
N TRP A 354 8.15 -26.66 -38.62
CA TRP A 354 9.24 -26.83 -37.69
C TRP A 354 10.22 -25.65 -37.79
N ASN A 355 10.52 -25.05 -36.63
CA ASN A 355 11.47 -23.96 -36.50
C ASN A 355 12.60 -24.36 -35.52
N PRO A 356 13.78 -24.78 -36.01
CA PRO A 356 14.87 -25.20 -35.14
C PRO A 356 15.48 -24.06 -34.30
N THR A 357 15.23 -22.79 -34.65
CA THR A 357 15.68 -21.63 -33.87
C THR A 357 15.00 -21.58 -32.54
N ASP A 358 13.71 -21.91 -32.48
CA ASP A 358 12.90 -21.88 -31.25
C ASP A 358 13.43 -22.87 -30.21
N LEU A 359 13.98 -24.01 -30.63
CA LEU A 359 14.62 -24.96 -29.71
C LEU A 359 15.86 -24.38 -29.00
N LYS A 360 16.62 -23.52 -29.70
CA LYS A 360 17.79 -22.84 -29.11
C LYS A 360 17.34 -21.74 -28.16
N THR A 361 16.31 -21.00 -28.53
CA THR A 361 15.70 -19.96 -27.71
C THR A 361 15.13 -20.56 -26.42
N GLU A 362 14.38 -21.66 -26.51
CA GLU A 362 13.83 -22.37 -25.36
C GLU A 362 14.93 -22.82 -24.38
N LYS A 363 16.07 -23.32 -24.90
CA LYS A 363 17.20 -23.69 -24.03
C LYS A 363 17.77 -22.51 -23.25
N ILE A 364 17.87 -21.35 -23.89
CA ILE A 364 18.34 -20.11 -23.23
C ILE A 364 17.29 -19.62 -22.21
N GLU A 365 16.02 -19.69 -22.56
CA GLU A 365 14.90 -19.33 -21.66
C GLU A 365 14.88 -20.23 -20.42
N ASN A 366 15.06 -21.54 -20.58
CA ASN A 366 15.18 -22.46 -19.44
C ASN A 366 16.39 -22.13 -18.53
N GLN A 367 17.53 -21.77 -19.12
CA GLN A 367 18.70 -21.32 -18.32
C GLN A 367 18.41 -20.01 -17.57
N ASN A 368 17.72 -19.07 -18.19
CA ASN A 368 17.29 -17.83 -17.53
C ASN A 368 16.32 -18.12 -16.39
N THR A 369 15.36 -19.03 -16.61
CA THR A 369 14.39 -19.44 -15.58
C THR A 369 15.09 -20.08 -14.36
N ASP A 370 16.13 -20.90 -14.61
CA ASP A 370 16.95 -21.48 -13.52
C ASP A 370 17.69 -20.39 -12.72
N LEU A 371 18.21 -19.36 -13.41
CA LEU A 371 18.86 -18.22 -12.76
C LEU A 371 17.83 -17.37 -11.98
N ASP A 372 16.65 -17.14 -12.53
CA ASP A 372 15.58 -16.44 -11.85
C ASP A 372 15.14 -17.17 -10.58
N LEU A 373 15.06 -18.50 -10.62
CA LEU A 373 14.76 -19.32 -9.44
C LEU A 373 15.85 -19.18 -8.36
N GLN A 374 17.14 -19.25 -8.75
CA GLN A 374 18.24 -19.04 -7.82
C GLN A 374 18.19 -17.63 -7.19
N MET A 375 17.92 -16.59 -8.00
CA MET A 375 17.75 -15.23 -7.49
C MET A 375 16.56 -15.11 -6.53
N ALA A 376 15.45 -15.77 -6.79
CA ALA A 376 14.29 -15.77 -5.91
C ALA A 376 14.60 -16.45 -4.57
N VAL A 377 15.34 -17.57 -4.57
CA VAL A 377 15.79 -18.23 -3.33
C VAL A 377 16.70 -17.31 -2.53
N LEU A 378 17.70 -16.68 -3.17
CA LEU A 378 18.59 -15.72 -2.50
C LEU A 378 17.84 -14.52 -1.92
N ARG A 379 16.79 -14.03 -2.59
CA ARG A 379 15.94 -12.98 -2.03
C ARG A 379 15.23 -13.43 -0.76
N CYS A 380 14.73 -14.67 -0.72
CA CYS A 380 14.13 -15.23 0.49
C CYS A 380 15.15 -15.33 1.65
N GLU A 381 16.37 -15.77 1.39
CA GLU A 381 17.43 -15.85 2.39
C GLU A 381 17.81 -14.45 2.92
N ASN A 382 18.00 -13.49 2.01
CA ASN A 382 18.29 -12.11 2.38
C ASN A 382 17.15 -11.47 3.19
N ALA A 383 15.89 -11.70 2.81
CA ALA A 383 14.74 -11.19 3.55
C ALA A 383 14.69 -11.77 4.97
N LYS A 384 15.04 -13.06 5.17
CA LYS A 384 15.12 -13.69 6.50
C LYS A 384 16.24 -13.09 7.35
N THR A 385 17.40 -12.80 6.74
CA THR A 385 18.49 -12.11 7.43
C THR A 385 18.09 -10.69 7.81
N SER A 386 17.48 -9.96 6.91
CA SER A 386 16.96 -8.60 7.18
C SER A 386 15.92 -8.56 8.29
N TYR A 387 15.06 -9.60 8.39
CA TYR A 387 14.15 -9.75 9.53
C TYR A 387 14.91 -9.89 10.84
N GLN A 388 15.95 -10.75 10.90
CA GLN A 388 16.71 -10.97 12.13
C GLN A 388 17.37 -9.67 12.61
N GLU A 389 18.06 -8.97 11.70
CA GLU A 389 18.69 -7.68 12.00
C GLU A 389 17.66 -6.65 12.50
N MET A 390 16.53 -6.54 11.82
CA MET A 390 15.48 -5.58 12.16
C MET A 390 14.82 -5.87 13.53
N ILE A 391 14.53 -7.15 13.83
CA ILE A 391 13.86 -7.49 15.10
C ILE A 391 14.82 -7.36 16.28
N GLU A 392 16.09 -7.71 16.11
CA GLU A 392 17.13 -7.51 17.12
C GLU A 392 17.31 -6.02 17.43
N ASP A 393 17.38 -5.16 16.40
CA ASP A 393 17.48 -3.70 16.57
C ASP A 393 16.25 -3.12 17.27
N ALA A 394 15.04 -3.57 16.90
CA ALA A 394 13.79 -3.14 17.54
C ALA A 394 13.72 -3.53 19.01
N ILE A 395 14.17 -4.75 19.37
CA ILE A 395 14.23 -5.23 20.76
C ILE A 395 15.24 -4.40 21.56
N LEU A 396 16.45 -4.23 21.03
CA LEU A 396 17.51 -3.45 21.68
C LEU A 396 17.09 -1.98 21.90
N THR A 397 16.42 -1.40 20.92
CA THR A 397 15.85 -0.05 21.04
C THR A 397 14.79 0.00 22.13
N LYS A 398 13.88 -0.98 22.20
CA LYS A 398 12.87 -1.07 23.26
C LYS A 398 13.50 -1.19 24.64
N GLU A 399 14.49 -2.06 24.81
CA GLU A 399 15.21 -2.24 26.08
C GLU A 399 15.89 -0.95 26.55
N ASN A 400 16.55 -0.23 25.62
CA ASN A 400 17.17 1.07 25.93
C ASN A 400 16.13 2.12 26.32
N LEU A 401 14.98 2.18 25.63
CA LEU A 401 13.91 3.11 25.95
C LEU A 401 13.25 2.79 27.32
N LEU A 402 13.08 1.53 27.66
CA LEU A 402 12.57 1.10 28.95
C LEU A 402 13.56 1.44 30.08
N TRP A 403 14.85 1.27 29.82
CA TRP A 403 15.87 1.71 30.77
C TRP A 403 15.83 3.25 30.95
N GLN A 404 15.72 4.01 29.87
CA GLN A 404 15.56 5.48 29.95
C GLN A 404 14.29 5.87 30.70
N GLN A 405 13.17 5.16 30.48
CA GLN A 405 11.93 5.40 31.19
C GLN A 405 12.12 5.28 32.71
N LYS A 406 12.82 4.21 33.13
CA LYS A 406 13.12 4.02 34.55
C LYS A 406 13.96 5.17 35.11
N MET A 407 15.02 5.57 34.41
CA MET A 407 15.87 6.70 34.81
C MET A 407 15.09 8.01 34.88
N ASN A 408 14.29 8.32 33.87
CA ASN A 408 13.46 9.52 33.83
C ASN A 408 12.44 9.55 34.98
N LEU A 409 11.85 8.41 35.34
CA LEU A 409 10.93 8.31 36.47
C LEU A 409 11.63 8.54 37.81
N GLU A 410 12.81 7.97 38.00
CA GLU A 410 13.66 8.22 39.20
C GLU A 410 14.05 9.70 39.29
N GLU A 411 14.51 10.29 38.20
CA GLU A 411 14.88 11.71 38.10
C GLU A 411 13.67 12.63 38.37
N LYS A 412 12.50 12.32 37.84
CA LYS A 412 11.25 13.04 38.13
C LYS A 412 10.94 13.08 39.61
N VAL A 413 11.08 11.95 40.33
CA VAL A 413 10.83 11.89 41.78
C VAL A 413 11.80 12.80 42.52
N LEU A 414 13.11 12.74 42.18
CA LEU A 414 14.14 13.59 42.83
C LEU A 414 13.91 15.09 42.55
N TYR A 415 13.50 15.46 41.33
CA TYR A 415 13.20 16.88 41.05
C TYR A 415 11.90 17.35 41.70
N GLN A 416 10.93 16.44 41.90
CA GLN A 416 9.71 16.75 42.64
C GLN A 416 10.05 17.07 44.10
N GLU A 417 10.83 16.23 44.79
CA GLU A 417 11.27 16.43 46.14
C GLU A 417 12.10 17.75 46.26
N LEU A 418 13.02 17.96 45.31
CA LEU A 418 13.83 19.20 45.29
C LEU A 418 12.97 20.47 45.11
N ALA A 419 11.96 20.41 44.22
CA ALA A 419 11.08 21.56 43.98
C ALA A 419 10.21 21.88 45.20
N ASP A 420 9.70 20.85 45.89
CA ASP A 420 8.91 20.99 47.11
C ASP A 420 9.74 21.57 48.25
N ASP A 421 10.99 21.11 48.42
CA ASP A 421 11.95 21.63 49.41
C ASP A 421 12.32 23.08 49.11
N MET A 422 12.65 23.41 47.83
CA MET A 422 13.00 24.77 47.40
C MET A 422 11.84 25.74 47.57
N GLU A 423 10.61 25.34 47.28
CA GLU A 423 9.43 26.16 47.53
C GLU A 423 9.25 26.44 49.02
N THR A 424 9.48 25.43 49.89
CA THR A 424 9.41 25.55 51.34
C THR A 424 10.50 26.51 51.88
N TRP A 425 11.72 26.39 51.40
CA TRP A 425 12.85 27.24 51.80
C TRP A 425 12.66 28.67 51.29
N PHE A 426 12.17 28.86 50.06
CA PHE A 426 11.86 30.18 49.54
C PHE A 426 10.80 30.88 50.41
N LYS A 427 9.72 30.19 50.79
CA LYS A 427 8.69 30.76 51.69
C LYS A 427 9.24 31.14 53.06
N ARG A 428 10.32 30.51 53.50
CA ARG A 428 11.03 30.81 54.77
C ARG A 428 12.15 31.80 54.60
N GLY A 429 12.44 32.27 53.40
CA GLY A 429 13.53 33.21 53.13
C GLY A 429 14.92 32.57 53.09
N TYR A 430 15.05 31.24 53.01
CA TYR A 430 16.33 30.52 52.96
C TYR A 430 16.81 30.22 51.54
N ALA A 431 15.96 30.32 50.56
CA ALA A 431 16.29 30.17 49.13
C ALA A 431 15.94 31.45 48.38
N THR A 432 16.65 31.71 47.31
CA THR A 432 16.39 32.83 46.40
C THR A 432 15.25 32.46 45.42
N ASP A 433 14.65 33.48 44.81
CA ASP A 433 13.64 33.27 43.76
C ASP A 433 14.22 32.54 42.55
N SER A 434 15.49 32.82 42.19
CA SER A 434 16.19 32.10 41.12
C SER A 434 16.31 30.59 41.38
N GLU A 435 16.74 30.21 42.60
CA GLU A 435 16.91 28.81 42.98
C GLU A 435 15.55 28.08 42.97
N ASN A 436 14.49 28.70 43.48
CA ASN A 436 13.16 28.16 43.47
C ASN A 436 12.65 28.00 42.03
N ARG A 437 12.80 29.03 41.18
CA ARG A 437 12.39 28.96 39.77
C ARG A 437 13.16 27.88 39.01
N MET A 438 14.49 27.79 39.18
CA MET A 438 15.32 26.75 38.54
C MET A 438 14.84 25.35 38.91
N SER A 439 14.50 25.10 40.18
CA SER A 439 14.01 23.79 40.63
C SER A 439 12.68 23.43 39.97
N GLN A 440 11.75 24.38 39.81
CA GLN A 440 10.48 24.19 39.13
C GLN A 440 10.67 23.91 37.62
N VAL A 441 11.58 24.63 36.95
CA VAL A 441 11.88 24.39 35.53
C VAL A 441 12.51 23.01 35.34
N LYS A 442 13.40 22.55 36.21
CA LYS A 442 13.98 21.19 36.16
C LYS A 442 12.90 20.11 36.32
N LEU A 443 11.96 20.29 37.25
CA LEU A 443 10.82 19.40 37.43
C LEU A 443 9.97 19.36 36.17
N GLN A 444 9.60 20.49 35.57
CA GLN A 444 8.81 20.52 34.34
C GLN A 444 9.54 19.85 33.18
N ASN A 445 10.84 20.07 33.03
CA ASN A 445 11.65 19.40 32.02
C ASN A 445 11.69 17.88 32.23
N ALA A 446 11.82 17.40 33.49
CA ALA A 446 11.77 15.96 33.79
C ALA A 446 10.41 15.34 33.45
N LEU A 447 9.31 16.06 33.74
CA LEU A 447 7.95 15.61 33.33
C LEU A 447 7.82 15.53 31.80
N ILE A 448 8.34 16.51 31.07
CA ILE A 448 8.33 16.51 29.60
C ILE A 448 9.18 15.35 29.05
N GLN A 449 10.36 15.07 29.64
CA GLN A 449 11.21 13.95 29.22
C GLN A 449 10.53 12.60 29.44
N CYS A 450 9.76 12.41 30.50
CA CYS A 450 8.93 11.23 30.68
C CYS A 450 7.93 11.07 29.52
N LYS A 451 7.26 12.16 29.10
CA LYS A 451 6.30 12.12 27.99
C LYS A 451 6.98 11.85 26.64
N ILE A 452 8.13 12.44 26.39
CA ILE A 452 8.93 12.17 25.18
C ILE A 452 9.32 10.70 25.13
N ASN A 453 9.74 10.09 26.23
CA ASN A 453 10.11 8.69 26.29
C ASN A 453 8.91 7.76 26.09
N GLU A 454 7.72 8.07 26.67
CA GLU A 454 6.47 7.33 26.38
C GLU A 454 6.13 7.35 24.89
N ILE A 455 6.30 8.51 24.23
CA ILE A 455 6.09 8.64 22.78
C ILE A 455 7.14 7.83 22.01
N ASP A 456 8.39 7.80 22.42
CA ASP A 456 9.45 7.03 21.77
C ASP A 456 9.20 5.52 21.82
N LEU A 457 8.71 5.02 22.97
CA LEU A 457 8.28 3.63 23.10
C LEU A 457 7.12 3.29 22.13
N LEU A 458 6.13 4.18 22.04
CA LEU A 458 5.03 4.03 21.10
C LEU A 458 5.49 4.08 19.64
N LEU A 459 6.42 5.01 19.32
CA LEU A 459 6.99 5.12 17.98
C LEU A 459 7.79 3.88 17.59
N ASN A 460 8.54 3.28 18.51
CA ASN A 460 9.27 2.04 18.25
C ASN A 460 8.31 0.89 17.90
N ASP A 461 7.19 0.75 18.63
CA ASP A 461 6.15 -0.24 18.31
C ASP A 461 5.52 0.01 16.94
N LEU A 462 5.13 1.25 16.63
CA LEU A 462 4.51 1.59 15.35
C LEU A 462 5.46 1.41 14.17
N GLN A 463 6.74 1.79 14.33
CA GLN A 463 7.77 1.64 13.29
C GLN A 463 8.13 0.16 13.04
N THR A 464 8.06 -0.67 14.07
CA THR A 464 8.17 -2.13 13.92
C THR A 464 6.94 -2.67 13.21
N LYS A 465 5.75 -2.33 13.68
CA LYS A 465 4.46 -2.82 13.16
C LYS A 465 4.24 -2.55 11.67
N ILE A 466 4.72 -1.42 11.15
CA ILE A 466 4.55 -1.08 9.73
C ILE A 466 5.29 -2.03 8.79
N ARG A 467 6.31 -2.74 9.29
CA ARG A 467 7.10 -3.71 8.55
C ARG A 467 6.46 -5.08 8.47
N PHE A 468 5.30 -5.29 9.13
CA PHE A 468 4.64 -6.58 9.22
C PHE A 468 3.29 -6.58 8.55
N VAL A 469 3.00 -7.69 7.90
CA VAL A 469 1.68 -7.99 7.34
C VAL A 469 0.68 -8.14 8.49
N ARG A 470 -0.44 -7.44 8.36
CA ARG A 470 -1.54 -7.51 9.29
C ARG A 470 -2.58 -8.50 8.78
N GLU A 471 -2.96 -9.44 9.63
CA GLU A 471 -4.10 -10.32 9.35
C GLU A 471 -5.42 -9.57 9.56
N GLU A 472 -6.40 -9.94 8.75
CA GLU A 472 -7.78 -9.47 8.86
C GLU A 472 -8.48 -10.03 10.10
#